data_56411055eaf5b821cfee1c8ea9a61e55
#
_entry.id   56411055eaf5b821cfee1c8ea9a61e55
#
_cell.length_a   1.000
_cell.length_b   1.000
_cell.length_c   1.000
_cell.angle_alpha   90.00
_cell.angle_beta   90.00
_cell.angle_gamma   90.00
#
_symmetry.space_group_name_H-M   'P 1'
#
loop_
_entity.id
_entity.type
_entity.pdbx_description
1 polymer ?
#
loop_
_entity_poly.entity_id
_entity_poly.type
_entity_poly.pdbx_seq_one_letter_code
_entity_poly.pdbx_strand_id
1 'polypeptide(L)'
;MNTNDTNRQKAHAMIDHIFKDLLPAQGMAERSEQIKLSHRMLDTMLNGGIALCDAGTGIGKTYAYLAAAAAANQSDTEALHKPIIISTSSIALQNAVQTEYLPLLSCTLLADGQIDRPLLSVIRKGKGHYVCDERLQRRLRQVNFQKKDPAAADALRALKGTLDMDNVPHLSGYDRERVCVP
;
A
#
# COMPACT_ATOMS: atom_id res chain seq x y z
N MET A 1 -10.57 -35.01 -6.57
CA MET A 1 -10.21 -33.79 -5.80
C MET A 1 -10.40 -32.63 -6.77
N ASN A 2 -11.20 -31.64 -6.42
CA ASN A 2 -11.56 -30.57 -7.35
C ASN A 2 -10.38 -29.58 -7.44
N THR A 3 -9.99 -29.14 -8.63
CA THR A 3 -8.83 -28.24 -8.86
C THR A 3 -8.92 -26.98 -7.96
N ASN A 4 -10.12 -26.48 -7.72
CA ASN A 4 -10.38 -25.34 -6.82
C ASN A 4 -9.98 -25.65 -5.36
N ASP A 5 -10.22 -26.86 -4.86
CA ASP A 5 -9.86 -27.23 -3.48
C ASP A 5 -8.34 -27.30 -3.31
N THR A 6 -7.65 -27.79 -4.32
CA THR A 6 -6.18 -27.88 -4.32
C THR A 6 -5.54 -26.48 -4.33
N ASN A 7 -6.03 -25.56 -5.15
CA ASN A 7 -5.50 -24.20 -5.22
C ASN A 7 -5.77 -23.41 -3.92
N ARG A 8 -6.92 -23.61 -3.31
CA ARG A 8 -7.25 -23.05 -2.01
C ARG A 8 -6.32 -23.55 -0.90
N GLN A 9 -6.07 -24.86 -0.86
CA GLN A 9 -5.13 -25.45 0.11
C GLN A 9 -3.71 -24.88 -0.06
N LYS A 10 -3.24 -24.71 -1.30
CA LYS A 10 -1.94 -24.07 -1.59
C LYS A 10 -1.89 -22.63 -1.09
N ALA A 11 -2.94 -21.85 -1.29
CA ALA A 11 -2.99 -20.45 -0.80
C ALA A 11 -2.94 -20.38 0.73
N HIS A 12 -3.64 -21.28 1.43
CA HIS A 12 -3.54 -21.38 2.88
C HIS A 12 -2.15 -21.84 3.34
N ALA A 13 -1.55 -22.80 2.69
CA ALA A 13 -0.20 -23.27 2.99
C ALA A 13 0.84 -22.15 2.78
N MET A 14 0.67 -21.31 1.74
CA MET A 14 1.52 -20.14 1.51
C MET A 14 1.44 -19.15 2.68
N ILE A 15 0.25 -18.87 3.24
CA ILE A 15 0.10 -18.02 4.43
C ILE A 15 0.86 -18.60 5.62
N ASP A 16 0.68 -19.89 5.89
CA ASP A 16 1.39 -20.56 6.98
C ASP A 16 2.91 -20.46 6.81
N HIS A 17 3.41 -20.71 5.60
CA HIS A 17 4.83 -20.61 5.28
C HIS A 17 5.37 -19.19 5.43
N ILE A 18 4.63 -18.17 4.99
CA ILE A 18 5.01 -16.77 5.18
C ILE A 18 5.23 -16.45 6.66
N PHE A 19 4.30 -16.82 7.53
CA PHE A 19 4.33 -16.41 8.93
C PHE A 19 5.14 -17.33 9.85
N LYS A 20 5.29 -18.61 9.50
CA LYS A 20 6.01 -19.58 10.35
C LYS A 20 7.48 -19.73 9.95
N ASP A 21 7.81 -19.46 8.69
CA ASP A 21 9.16 -19.71 8.17
C ASP A 21 9.79 -18.42 7.61
N LEU A 22 9.15 -17.76 6.63
CA LEU A 22 9.78 -16.69 5.87
C LEU A 22 9.95 -15.38 6.66
N LEU A 23 8.92 -14.90 7.33
CA LEU A 23 9.01 -13.68 8.14
C LEU A 23 9.85 -13.88 9.42
N PRO A 24 9.78 -15.02 10.12
CA PRO A 24 10.72 -15.32 11.21
C PRO A 24 12.18 -15.35 10.77
N ALA A 25 12.50 -15.83 9.59
CA ALA A 25 13.85 -15.77 9.03
C ALA A 25 14.35 -14.32 8.80
N GLN A 26 13.42 -13.36 8.71
CA GLN A 26 13.72 -11.92 8.66
C GLN A 26 13.72 -11.25 10.06
N GLY A 27 13.68 -12.03 11.14
CA GLY A 27 13.70 -11.53 12.52
C GLY A 27 12.34 -11.11 13.09
N MET A 28 11.24 -11.45 12.40
CA MET A 28 9.88 -11.16 12.89
C MET A 28 9.36 -12.30 13.77
N ALA A 29 8.68 -11.94 14.85
CA ALA A 29 8.06 -12.93 15.71
C ALA A 29 6.81 -13.53 15.07
N GLU A 30 6.66 -14.85 15.16
CA GLU A 30 5.42 -15.55 14.83
C GLU A 30 4.29 -15.10 15.79
N ARG A 31 3.10 -14.86 15.23
CA ARG A 31 1.92 -14.43 15.98
C ARG A 31 0.68 -15.18 15.50
N SER A 32 0.16 -16.05 16.33
CA SER A 32 -0.99 -16.89 15.97
C SER A 32 -2.22 -16.10 15.55
N GLU A 33 -2.48 -14.95 16.18
CA GLU A 33 -3.62 -14.10 15.84
C GLU A 33 -3.46 -13.43 14.46
N GLN A 34 -2.23 -13.10 14.07
CA GLN A 34 -1.91 -12.58 12.74
C GLN A 34 -2.19 -13.62 11.66
N ILE A 35 -1.78 -14.86 11.91
CA ILE A 35 -1.99 -16.00 11.00
C ILE A 35 -3.49 -16.27 10.82
N LYS A 36 -4.25 -16.37 11.93
CA LYS A 36 -5.71 -16.53 11.90
C LYS A 36 -6.41 -15.43 11.13
N LEU A 37 -6.00 -14.18 11.34
CA LEU A 37 -6.54 -13.01 10.64
C LEU A 37 -6.28 -13.12 9.14
N SER A 38 -5.08 -13.50 8.73
CA SER A 38 -4.70 -13.67 7.33
C SER A 38 -5.52 -14.77 6.64
N HIS A 39 -5.67 -15.92 7.28
CA HIS A 39 -6.52 -17.00 6.77
C HIS A 39 -7.99 -16.56 6.61
N ARG A 40 -8.53 -15.83 7.58
CA ARG A 40 -9.91 -15.32 7.51
C ARG A 40 -10.10 -14.36 6.35
N MET A 41 -9.13 -13.47 6.13
CA MET A 41 -9.13 -12.54 5.00
C MET A 41 -9.05 -13.29 3.66
N LEU A 42 -8.15 -14.28 3.55
CA LEU A 42 -8.06 -15.12 2.36
C LEU A 42 -9.37 -15.84 2.06
N ASP A 43 -9.98 -16.47 3.06
CA ASP A 43 -11.27 -17.14 2.90
C ASP A 43 -12.36 -16.20 2.37
N THR A 44 -12.39 -14.98 2.89
CA THR A 44 -13.34 -13.97 2.43
C THR A 44 -13.08 -13.53 0.99
N MET A 45 -11.81 -13.39 0.60
CA MET A 45 -11.44 -13.05 -0.79
C MET A 45 -11.81 -14.18 -1.76
N LEU A 46 -11.57 -15.44 -1.38
CA LEU A 46 -11.84 -16.60 -2.24
C LEU A 46 -13.33 -16.93 -2.38
N ASN A 47 -14.12 -16.72 -1.32
CA ASN A 47 -15.54 -17.07 -1.32
C ASN A 47 -16.46 -15.90 -1.72
N GLY A 48 -15.94 -14.67 -1.76
CA GLY A 48 -16.74 -13.46 -1.78
C GLY A 48 -17.42 -13.22 -0.42
N GLY A 49 -17.97 -12.02 -0.24
CA GLY A 49 -18.68 -11.64 0.97
C GLY A 49 -17.99 -10.54 1.77
N ILE A 50 -18.39 -10.37 3.03
CA ILE A 50 -17.90 -9.34 3.94
C ILE A 50 -17.42 -10.00 5.23
N ALA A 51 -16.21 -9.67 5.68
CA ALA A 51 -15.71 -10.04 6.99
C ALA A 51 -15.44 -8.77 7.81
N LEU A 52 -16.00 -8.73 9.02
CA LEU A 52 -15.65 -7.73 10.03
C LEU A 52 -14.66 -8.38 10.99
N CYS A 53 -13.44 -7.84 11.03
CA CYS A 53 -12.37 -8.38 11.86
C CYS A 53 -11.91 -7.29 12.85
N ASP A 54 -12.20 -7.49 14.13
CA ASP A 54 -11.62 -6.68 15.19
C ASP A 54 -10.27 -7.26 15.58
N ALA A 55 -9.22 -6.48 15.39
CA ALA A 55 -7.85 -6.88 15.65
C ALA A 55 -7.13 -5.77 16.41
N GLY A 56 -6.63 -6.08 17.58
CA GLY A 56 -5.93 -5.14 18.46
C GLY A 56 -4.70 -4.50 17.81
N THR A 57 -4.18 -3.47 18.47
CA THR A 57 -2.92 -2.85 18.05
C THR A 57 -1.75 -3.82 18.25
N GLY A 58 -0.78 -3.79 17.34
CA GLY A 58 0.41 -4.64 17.47
C GLY A 58 0.30 -6.07 16.97
N ILE A 59 -0.89 -6.55 16.55
CA ILE A 59 -1.07 -7.91 16.01
C ILE A 59 -0.34 -8.12 14.67
N GLY A 60 0.01 -7.04 13.96
CA GLY A 60 0.65 -7.14 12.64
C GLY A 60 -0.35 -7.19 11.48
N LYS A 61 -1.47 -6.46 11.60
CA LYS A 61 -2.53 -6.40 10.58
C LYS A 61 -2.02 -6.16 9.16
N THR A 62 -0.98 -5.35 9.02
CA THR A 62 -0.43 -4.98 7.70
C THR A 62 0.07 -6.21 6.95
N TYR A 63 0.91 -7.02 7.56
CA TYR A 63 1.35 -8.26 6.94
C TYR A 63 0.21 -9.28 6.79
N ALA A 64 -0.78 -9.29 7.70
CA ALA A 64 -1.91 -10.20 7.59
C ALA A 64 -2.68 -10.00 6.28
N TYR A 65 -3.06 -8.75 5.95
CA TYR A 65 -3.77 -8.49 4.70
C TYR A 65 -2.86 -8.56 3.46
N LEU A 66 -1.58 -8.22 3.56
CA LEU A 66 -0.65 -8.34 2.43
C LEU A 66 -0.37 -9.82 2.09
N ALA A 67 -0.18 -10.68 3.09
CA ALA A 67 0.01 -12.11 2.88
C ALA A 67 -1.26 -12.76 2.30
N ALA A 68 -2.45 -12.42 2.83
CA ALA A 68 -3.71 -12.88 2.27
C ALA A 68 -3.89 -12.45 0.81
N ALA A 69 -3.54 -11.19 0.48
CA ALA A 69 -3.59 -10.67 -0.88
C ALA A 69 -2.61 -11.38 -1.82
N ALA A 70 -1.37 -11.62 -1.36
CA ALA A 70 -0.36 -12.34 -2.14
C ALA A 70 -0.82 -13.79 -2.41
N ALA A 71 -1.29 -14.50 -1.39
CA ALA A 71 -1.78 -15.87 -1.51
C ALA A 71 -3.02 -15.96 -2.41
N ALA A 72 -3.93 -14.99 -2.32
CA ALA A 72 -5.11 -14.89 -3.18
C ALA A 72 -4.72 -14.72 -4.65
N ASN A 73 -3.74 -13.86 -4.95
CA ASN A 73 -3.26 -13.64 -6.32
C ASN A 73 -2.56 -14.86 -6.94
N GLN A 74 -2.03 -15.76 -6.12
CA GLN A 74 -1.41 -17.03 -6.58
C GLN A 74 -2.45 -18.17 -6.73
N SER A 75 -3.63 -18.00 -6.17
CA SER A 75 -4.72 -18.96 -6.41
C SER A 75 -5.29 -18.73 -7.81
N ASP A 76 -5.19 -19.72 -8.66
CA ASP A 76 -5.62 -19.74 -10.09
C ASP A 76 -7.17 -19.67 -10.26
N THR A 77 -7.83 -18.88 -9.45
CA THR A 77 -9.27 -18.66 -9.58
C THR A 77 -9.51 -17.42 -10.45
N GLU A 78 -10.25 -17.59 -11.53
CA GLU A 78 -10.64 -16.48 -12.45
C GLU A 78 -11.20 -15.24 -11.72
N ALA A 79 -11.73 -15.45 -10.51
CA ALA A 79 -12.25 -14.36 -9.68
C ALA A 79 -11.19 -13.35 -9.22
N LEU A 80 -9.89 -13.69 -9.28
CA LEU A 80 -8.80 -12.94 -8.66
C LEU A 80 -7.81 -12.29 -9.64
N HIS A 81 -8.08 -12.29 -10.93
CA HIS A 81 -7.36 -11.43 -11.88
C HIS A 81 -7.68 -9.94 -11.71
N LYS A 82 -8.42 -9.58 -10.67
CA LYS A 82 -8.77 -8.19 -10.34
C LYS A 82 -7.78 -7.62 -9.33
N PRO A 83 -7.46 -6.33 -9.41
CA PRO A 83 -6.60 -5.69 -8.42
C PRO A 83 -7.24 -5.74 -7.03
N ILE A 84 -6.44 -6.04 -6.01
CA ILE A 84 -6.85 -5.96 -4.61
C ILE A 84 -6.70 -4.52 -4.14
N ILE A 85 -7.75 -3.96 -3.56
CA ILE A 85 -7.78 -2.58 -3.09
C ILE A 85 -7.65 -2.57 -1.57
N ILE A 86 -6.63 -1.88 -1.07
CA ILE A 86 -6.43 -1.62 0.36
C ILE A 86 -6.71 -0.14 0.62
N SER A 87 -7.73 0.14 1.43
CA SER A 87 -8.10 1.51 1.80
C SER A 87 -7.70 1.83 3.23
N THR A 88 -7.03 2.96 3.43
CA THR A 88 -6.66 3.49 4.74
C THR A 88 -6.75 5.01 4.76
N SER A 89 -7.08 5.59 5.90
CA SER A 89 -7.05 7.03 6.13
C SER A 89 -5.64 7.55 6.48
N SER A 90 -4.68 6.66 6.76
CA SER A 90 -3.34 7.01 7.17
C SER A 90 -2.39 7.08 5.97
N ILE A 91 -1.94 8.29 5.61
CA ILE A 91 -0.92 8.51 4.56
C ILE A 91 0.42 7.85 4.96
N ALA A 92 0.77 7.92 6.25
CA ALA A 92 1.98 7.27 6.75
C ALA A 92 1.94 5.75 6.52
N LEU A 93 0.78 5.10 6.75
CA LEU A 93 0.61 3.68 6.48
C LEU A 93 0.64 3.38 4.97
N GLN A 94 0.05 4.23 4.12
CA GLN A 94 0.14 4.07 2.67
C GLN A 94 1.60 4.07 2.21
N ASN A 95 2.38 5.03 2.69
CA ASN A 95 3.79 5.13 2.36
C ASN A 95 4.58 3.91 2.89
N ALA A 96 4.40 3.52 4.15
CA ALA A 96 5.08 2.37 4.74
C ALA A 96 4.75 1.06 3.99
N VAL A 97 3.50 0.86 3.56
CA VAL A 97 3.14 -0.30 2.74
C VAL A 97 3.93 -0.31 1.43
N GLN A 98 4.07 0.84 0.77
CA GLN A 98 4.75 0.96 -0.51
C GLN A 98 6.28 0.83 -0.40
N THR A 99 6.88 1.38 0.66
CA THR A 99 8.34 1.51 0.77
C THR A 99 9.00 0.45 1.64
N GLU A 100 8.24 -0.20 2.53
CA GLU A 100 8.77 -1.12 3.52
C GLU A 100 8.12 -2.50 3.46
N TYR A 101 6.81 -2.60 3.74
CA TYR A 101 6.14 -3.88 3.94
C TYR A 101 6.00 -4.71 2.68
N LEU A 102 5.51 -4.10 1.59
CA LEU A 102 5.29 -4.81 0.34
C LEU A 102 6.60 -5.19 -0.37
N PRO A 103 7.63 -4.32 -0.45
CA PRO A 103 8.93 -4.69 -0.99
C PRO A 103 9.58 -5.84 -0.23
N LEU A 104 9.56 -5.80 1.11
CA LEU A 104 10.13 -6.90 1.90
C LEU A 104 9.40 -8.21 1.65
N LEU A 105 8.07 -8.23 1.71
CA LEU A 105 7.27 -9.42 1.43
C LEU A 105 7.53 -9.92 0.01
N SER A 106 7.54 -9.04 -0.97
CA SER A 106 7.78 -9.38 -2.38
C SER A 106 9.16 -10.00 -2.60
N CYS A 107 10.22 -9.39 -2.05
CA CYS A 107 11.58 -9.93 -2.15
C CYS A 107 11.70 -11.30 -1.46
N THR A 108 11.08 -11.46 -0.30
CA THR A 108 11.11 -12.72 0.46
C THR A 108 10.39 -13.84 -0.32
N LEU A 109 9.22 -13.56 -0.88
CA LEU A 109 8.47 -14.52 -1.68
C LEU A 109 9.16 -14.90 -2.99
N LEU A 110 9.83 -13.94 -3.64
CA LEU A 110 10.64 -14.20 -4.85
C LEU A 110 11.84 -15.09 -4.53
N ALA A 111 12.56 -14.78 -3.45
CA ALA A 111 13.74 -15.54 -3.04
C ALA A 111 13.40 -17.00 -2.69
N ASP A 112 12.21 -17.24 -2.15
CA ASP A 112 11.71 -18.57 -1.80
C ASP A 112 11.02 -19.29 -3.00
N GLY A 113 10.83 -18.61 -4.12
CA GLY A 113 10.16 -19.17 -5.30
C GLY A 113 8.64 -19.32 -5.18
N GLN A 114 8.00 -18.65 -4.21
CA GLN A 114 6.55 -18.64 -4.06
C GLN A 114 5.85 -17.79 -5.14
N ILE A 115 6.56 -16.84 -5.70
CA ILE A 115 6.12 -16.00 -6.81
C ILE A 115 7.23 -15.90 -7.85
N ASP A 116 6.88 -15.73 -9.12
CA ASP A 116 7.79 -15.63 -10.26
C ASP A 116 8.07 -14.18 -10.69
N ARG A 117 7.31 -13.22 -10.17
CA ARG A 117 7.44 -11.80 -10.46
C ARG A 117 7.11 -10.95 -9.24
N PRO A 118 7.68 -9.72 -9.13
CA PRO A 118 7.42 -8.84 -7.99
C PRO A 118 5.94 -8.49 -7.84
N LEU A 119 5.52 -8.33 -6.58
CA LEU A 119 4.21 -7.78 -6.27
C LEU A 119 4.17 -6.30 -6.63
N LEU A 120 3.29 -5.91 -7.52
CA LEU A 120 3.14 -4.53 -7.98
C LEU A 120 2.03 -3.83 -7.20
N SER A 121 2.25 -2.56 -6.87
CA SER A 121 1.24 -1.73 -6.23
C SER A 121 1.27 -0.30 -6.73
N VAL A 122 0.12 0.37 -6.61
CA VAL A 122 -0.04 1.78 -6.96
C VAL A 122 -0.76 2.48 -5.81
N ILE A 123 -0.18 3.57 -5.30
CA ILE A 123 -0.86 4.43 -4.33
C ILE A 123 -1.80 5.38 -5.07
N ARG A 124 -3.04 5.47 -4.56
CA ARG A 124 -3.99 6.51 -4.95
C ARG A 124 -4.43 7.29 -3.73
N LYS A 125 -4.21 8.59 -3.78
CA LYS A 125 -4.61 9.56 -2.74
C LYS A 125 -5.79 10.39 -3.22
N GLY A 126 -6.41 11.13 -2.32
CA GLY A 126 -7.42 12.11 -2.69
C GLY A 126 -6.83 13.23 -3.58
N LYS A 127 -7.66 13.82 -4.43
CA LYS A 127 -7.24 14.86 -5.38
C LYS A 127 -6.47 16.04 -4.75
N GLY A 128 -6.76 16.37 -3.49
CA GLY A 128 -6.07 17.41 -2.73
C GLY A 128 -4.59 17.15 -2.47
N HIS A 129 -4.08 15.94 -2.72
CA HIS A 129 -2.67 15.59 -2.59
C HIS A 129 -1.89 15.73 -3.91
N TYR A 130 -2.57 16.01 -5.01
CA TYR A 130 -1.96 16.11 -6.32
C TYR A 130 -1.86 17.55 -6.80
N VAL A 131 -0.75 17.86 -7.47
CA VAL A 131 -0.48 19.19 -8.03
C VAL A 131 -1.31 19.42 -9.29
N CYS A 132 -1.91 20.60 -9.38
CA CYS A 132 -2.46 21.14 -10.61
C CYS A 132 -1.46 22.14 -11.22
N ASP A 133 -0.89 21.83 -12.37
CA ASP A 133 0.14 22.66 -13.01
C ASP A 133 -0.32 24.08 -13.29
N GLU A 134 -1.56 24.28 -13.72
CA GLU A 134 -2.10 25.62 -13.98
C GLU A 134 -2.18 26.46 -12.70
N ARG A 135 -2.68 25.86 -11.61
CA ARG A 135 -2.74 26.50 -10.30
C ARG A 135 -1.36 26.79 -9.73
N LEU A 136 -0.42 25.84 -9.90
CA LEU A 136 0.97 26.04 -9.49
C LEU A 136 1.61 27.21 -10.23
N GLN A 137 1.47 27.29 -11.53
CA GLN A 137 2.03 28.39 -12.33
C GLN A 137 1.41 29.74 -11.93
N ARG A 138 0.10 29.78 -11.68
CA ARG A 138 -0.58 31.00 -11.20
C ARG A 138 -0.03 31.42 -9.85
N ARG A 139 0.15 30.48 -8.93
CA ARG A 139 0.68 30.76 -7.59
C ARG A 139 2.13 31.20 -7.61
N LEU A 140 2.98 30.57 -8.41
CA LEU A 140 4.39 30.96 -8.61
C LEU A 140 4.52 32.40 -9.12
N ARG A 141 3.66 32.81 -10.07
CA ARG A 141 3.63 34.22 -10.54
C ARG A 141 3.33 35.20 -9.40
N GLN A 142 2.35 34.89 -8.54
CA GLN A 142 1.99 35.72 -7.40
C GLN A 142 3.12 35.84 -6.38
N VAL A 143 3.76 34.73 -6.01
CA VAL A 143 4.85 34.73 -5.02
C VAL A 143 6.10 35.44 -5.56
N ASN A 144 6.46 35.23 -6.80
CA ASN A 144 7.58 35.93 -7.44
C ASN A 144 7.35 37.44 -7.52
N PHE A 145 6.10 37.87 -7.72
CA PHE A 145 5.74 39.31 -7.74
C PHE A 145 5.86 39.95 -6.34
N GLN A 146 5.47 39.22 -5.29
CA GLN A 146 5.44 39.74 -3.94
C GLN A 146 6.79 39.79 -3.22
N LYS A 147 7.78 38.99 -3.66
CA LYS A 147 9.15 38.87 -3.11
C LYS A 147 9.24 38.73 -1.56
N LYS A 148 8.17 38.26 -0.92
CA LYS A 148 8.03 38.30 0.55
C LYS A 148 8.53 37.03 1.26
N ASP A 149 8.59 35.90 0.58
CA ASP A 149 8.95 34.61 1.21
C ASP A 149 9.74 33.72 0.22
N PRO A 150 11.09 33.75 0.29
CA PRO A 150 11.92 32.92 -0.55
C PRO A 150 11.72 31.41 -0.33
N ALA A 151 11.48 30.99 0.93
CA ALA A 151 11.32 29.57 1.27
C ALA A 151 10.03 29.01 0.67
N ALA A 152 8.93 29.77 0.73
CA ALA A 152 7.68 29.39 0.08
C ALA A 152 7.83 29.31 -1.45
N ALA A 153 8.60 30.23 -2.06
CA ALA A 153 8.88 30.19 -3.48
C ALA A 153 9.69 28.93 -3.88
N ASP A 154 10.64 28.54 -3.07
CA ASP A 154 11.46 27.35 -3.32
C ASP A 154 10.66 26.05 -3.16
N ALA A 155 9.82 25.94 -2.12
CA ALA A 155 8.90 24.83 -1.95
C ALA A 155 7.92 24.70 -3.13
N LEU A 156 7.37 25.81 -3.62
CA LEU A 156 6.50 25.81 -4.80
C LEU A 156 7.26 25.44 -6.09
N ARG A 157 8.54 25.85 -6.23
CA ARG A 157 9.37 25.45 -7.38
C ARG A 157 9.68 23.96 -7.36
N ALA A 158 9.87 23.37 -6.18
CA ALA A 158 10.10 21.93 -6.02
C ALA A 158 8.91 21.08 -6.47
N LEU A 159 7.70 21.66 -6.55
CA LEU A 159 6.53 20.98 -7.10
C LEU A 159 6.53 20.82 -8.62
N LYS A 160 7.41 21.52 -9.35
CA LYS A 160 7.48 21.39 -10.80
C LYS A 160 7.91 19.98 -11.20
N GLY A 161 7.08 19.33 -12.01
CA GLY A 161 7.31 17.96 -12.45
C GLY A 161 6.99 16.88 -11.40
N THR A 162 6.45 17.27 -10.24
CA THR A 162 6.02 16.35 -9.18
C THR A 162 4.50 16.24 -9.20
N LEU A 163 3.97 15.02 -9.23
CA LEU A 163 2.53 14.79 -9.14
C LEU A 163 2.03 14.88 -7.70
N ASP A 164 2.77 14.32 -6.77
CA ASP A 164 2.38 14.15 -5.37
C ASP A 164 3.03 15.22 -4.48
N MET A 165 2.20 16.07 -3.85
CA MET A 165 2.65 17.15 -2.97
C MET A 165 3.25 16.65 -1.65
N ASP A 166 2.94 15.42 -1.23
CA ASP A 166 3.43 14.89 0.05
C ASP A 166 4.94 14.62 0.02
N ASN A 167 5.52 14.52 -1.18
CA ASN A 167 6.96 14.34 -1.38
C ASN A 167 7.76 15.65 -1.30
N VAL A 168 7.08 16.80 -1.16
CA VAL A 168 7.74 18.10 -1.07
C VAL A 168 7.68 18.61 0.38
N PRO A 169 8.81 18.62 1.11
CA PRO A 169 8.88 19.12 2.47
C PRO A 169 8.62 20.64 2.51
N HIS A 170 8.15 21.10 3.67
CA HIS A 170 7.94 22.53 3.97
C HIS A 170 6.89 23.27 3.12
N LEU A 171 6.07 22.56 2.33
CA LEU A 171 4.96 23.17 1.63
C LEU A 171 3.86 23.54 2.65
N SER A 172 3.53 24.84 2.74
CA SER A 172 2.49 25.33 3.66
C SER A 172 1.11 24.79 3.32
N GLY A 173 0.23 24.60 4.32
CA GLY A 173 -1.17 24.21 4.09
C GLY A 173 -1.90 25.20 3.17
N TYR A 174 -1.62 26.48 3.33
CA TYR A 174 -2.14 27.55 2.48
C TYR A 174 -1.78 27.39 1.00
N ASP A 175 -0.54 27.03 0.69
CA ASP A 175 -0.10 26.81 -0.68
C ASP A 175 -0.62 25.48 -1.24
N ARG A 176 -0.69 24.44 -0.40
CA ARG A 176 -1.29 23.14 -0.79
C ARG A 176 -2.71 23.31 -1.35
N GLU A 177 -3.57 23.99 -0.62
CA GLU A 177 -4.97 24.23 -1.05
C GLU A 177 -5.09 25.01 -2.36
N ARG A 178 -4.10 25.89 -2.63
CA ARG A 178 -4.10 26.72 -3.84
C ARG A 178 -3.54 26.06 -5.07
N VAL A 179 -2.69 25.05 -4.90
CA VAL A 179 -2.04 24.37 -6.03
C VAL A 179 -2.57 22.96 -6.27
N CYS A 180 -3.41 22.43 -5.38
CA CYS A 180 -3.99 21.10 -5.55
C CYS A 180 -4.98 21.03 -6.71
N VAL A 181 -5.22 19.80 -7.18
CA VAL A 181 -6.28 19.49 -8.14
C VAL A 181 -7.63 19.85 -7.52
N PRO A 182 -8.51 20.59 -8.22
CA PRO A 182 -9.79 21.02 -7.70
C PRO A 182 -10.81 19.89 -7.52
#